data_cb1a59ac2593e3a5eb18e705d576e3f0
#
_entry.id   cb1a59ac2593e3a5eb18e705d576e3f0
#
_cell.length_a   1.000
_cell.length_b   1.000
_cell.length_c   1.000
_cell.angle_alpha   90.00
_cell.angle_beta   90.00
_cell.angle_gamma   90.00
#
_symmetry.space_group_name_H-M   'P 1'
#
loop_
_entity.id
_entity.type
_entity.pdbx_description
1 polymer ?
#
loop_
_entity_poly.entity_id
_entity_poly.type
_entity_poly.pdbx_seq_one_letter_code
_entity_poly.pdbx_strand_id
1 'polypeptide(L)'
;MDKDLKKVVVLLAPPNMKNSKANKALFDAIKEMDDVAIFNLYEMPDENILNMDAWSRIISHANAVIYQFPFYWMSAPSLLKKWQDEIFTYLAKTPAVAGKPLLVATTTGSEFDAYRSGGRNRFTVDELLRPYQCGAVHAGMIWQTPFVVYGMGTCLLYTSDAADER
;
A
#
# COMPACT_ATOMS: atom_id res chain seq x y z
N MET A 1 4.67 -23.98 16.79
CA MET A 1 4.99 -22.65 16.25
C MET A 1 4.12 -22.45 15.02
N ASP A 2 3.19 -21.52 15.11
CA ASP A 2 2.13 -21.32 14.11
C ASP A 2 2.78 -20.90 12.77
N LYS A 3 2.68 -21.76 11.76
CA LYS A 3 3.29 -21.55 10.43
C LYS A 3 2.69 -20.34 9.67
N ASP A 4 1.63 -19.75 10.24
CA ASP A 4 0.88 -18.64 9.60
C ASP A 4 1.33 -17.24 10.04
N LEU A 5 2.30 -17.14 10.95
CA LEU A 5 2.76 -15.83 11.45
C LEU A 5 3.99 -15.37 10.68
N LYS A 6 3.76 -14.52 9.69
CA LYS A 6 4.79 -13.99 8.79
C LYS A 6 5.45 -12.74 9.37
N LYS A 7 6.72 -12.50 8.98
CA LYS A 7 7.50 -11.36 9.47
C LYS A 7 7.11 -10.04 8.83
N VAL A 8 6.65 -10.05 7.60
CA VAL A 8 6.21 -8.86 6.87
C VAL A 8 4.76 -9.02 6.49
N VAL A 9 3.94 -8.03 6.85
CA VAL A 9 2.53 -7.97 6.47
C VAL A 9 2.33 -6.90 5.40
N VAL A 10 1.78 -7.29 4.27
CA VAL A 10 1.43 -6.40 3.16
C VAL A 10 -0.08 -6.24 3.09
N LEU A 11 -0.56 -5.02 3.31
CA LEU A 11 -1.93 -4.62 3.04
C LEU A 11 -2.01 -4.12 1.60
N LEU A 12 -2.53 -4.97 0.72
CA LEU A 12 -2.65 -4.71 -0.70
C LEU A 12 -4.05 -4.16 -1.00
N ALA A 13 -4.13 -2.98 -1.62
CA ALA A 13 -5.40 -2.29 -1.84
C ALA A 13 -5.62 -1.76 -3.27
N PRO A 14 -5.40 -2.52 -4.34
CA PRO A 14 -5.84 -2.15 -5.68
C PRO A 14 -7.32 -2.52 -5.87
N PRO A 15 -8.22 -1.57 -6.16
CA PRO A 15 -9.64 -1.86 -6.40
C PRO A 15 -9.89 -2.85 -7.55
N ASN A 16 -8.97 -2.88 -8.51
CA ASN A 16 -9.01 -3.82 -9.62
C ASN A 16 -7.60 -4.34 -9.92
N MET A 17 -7.26 -5.48 -9.32
CA MET A 17 -5.93 -6.09 -9.49
C MET A 17 -5.66 -6.49 -10.94
N LYS A 18 -6.68 -6.96 -11.69
CA LYS A 18 -6.52 -7.41 -13.08
C LYS A 18 -6.04 -6.28 -14.00
N ASN A 19 -6.49 -5.06 -13.74
CA ASN A 19 -6.12 -3.88 -14.53
C ASN A 19 -4.92 -3.12 -13.95
N SER A 20 -4.42 -3.51 -12.78
CA SER A 20 -3.31 -2.84 -12.10
C SER A 20 -1.98 -3.54 -12.38
N LYS A 21 -1.45 -3.38 -13.59
CA LYS A 21 -0.23 -4.07 -14.06
C LYS A 21 0.95 -3.93 -13.09
N ALA A 22 1.23 -2.71 -12.62
CA ALA A 22 2.36 -2.48 -11.71
C ALA A 22 2.13 -3.08 -10.32
N ASN A 23 0.94 -2.91 -9.72
CA ASN A 23 0.65 -3.55 -8.42
C ASN A 23 0.66 -5.08 -8.54
N LYS A 24 0.22 -5.62 -9.69
CA LYS A 24 0.34 -7.05 -9.96
C LYS A 24 1.79 -7.51 -10.06
N ALA A 25 2.65 -6.76 -10.75
CA ALA A 25 4.07 -7.08 -10.84
C ALA A 25 4.77 -7.04 -9.47
N LEU A 26 4.45 -6.03 -8.64
CA LEU A 26 4.96 -5.95 -7.26
C LEU A 26 4.46 -7.13 -6.42
N PHE A 27 3.17 -7.49 -6.53
CA PHE A 27 2.61 -8.66 -5.86
C PHE A 27 3.30 -9.95 -6.30
N ASP A 28 3.46 -10.16 -7.63
CA ASP A 28 4.09 -11.36 -8.18
C ASP A 28 5.55 -11.50 -7.73
N ALA A 29 6.26 -10.39 -7.50
CA ALA A 29 7.64 -10.40 -7.03
C ALA A 29 7.80 -10.88 -5.58
N ILE A 30 6.76 -10.74 -4.75
CA ILE A 30 6.87 -11.04 -3.31
C ILE A 30 5.98 -12.18 -2.83
N LYS A 31 5.00 -12.63 -3.64
CA LYS A 31 3.99 -13.62 -3.22
C LYS A 31 4.55 -14.98 -2.81
N GLU A 32 5.72 -15.35 -3.35
CA GLU A 32 6.39 -16.63 -3.04
C GLU A 32 7.42 -16.51 -1.90
N MET A 33 7.54 -15.33 -1.28
CA MET A 33 8.46 -15.14 -0.16
C MET A 33 7.89 -15.76 1.12
N ASP A 34 8.62 -16.65 1.75
CA ASP A 34 8.18 -17.40 2.94
C ASP A 34 7.82 -16.52 4.14
N ASP A 35 8.50 -15.36 4.28
CA ASP A 35 8.33 -14.45 5.40
C ASP A 35 7.28 -13.35 5.16
N VAL A 36 6.58 -13.35 4.02
CA VAL A 36 5.62 -12.32 3.64
C VAL A 36 4.19 -12.86 3.65
N ALA A 37 3.29 -12.16 4.34
CA ALA A 37 1.85 -12.37 4.27
C ALA A 37 1.20 -11.21 3.52
N ILE A 38 0.46 -11.50 2.46
CA ILE A 38 -0.21 -10.49 1.63
C ILE A 38 -1.72 -10.61 1.84
N PHE A 39 -2.36 -9.51 2.20
CA PHE A 39 -3.80 -9.38 2.37
C PHE A 39 -4.35 -8.40 1.35
N ASN A 40 -4.97 -8.91 0.28
CA ASN A 40 -5.67 -8.06 -0.69
C ASN A 40 -7.02 -7.66 -0.12
N LEU A 41 -7.12 -6.43 0.36
CA LEU A 41 -8.33 -5.93 1.02
C LEU A 41 -9.57 -5.98 0.13
N TYR A 42 -9.42 -5.79 -1.19
CA TYR A 42 -10.53 -5.83 -2.14
C TYR A 42 -10.99 -7.26 -2.53
N GLU A 43 -10.25 -8.28 -2.11
CA GLU A 43 -10.60 -9.69 -2.32
C GLU A 43 -11.01 -10.40 -1.01
N MET A 44 -10.85 -9.71 0.12
CA MET A 44 -11.27 -10.22 1.43
C MET A 44 -12.77 -10.00 1.65
N PRO A 45 -13.49 -10.94 2.31
CA PRO A 45 -14.84 -10.70 2.81
C PRO A 45 -14.85 -9.54 3.82
N ASP A 46 -15.91 -8.71 3.81
CA ASP A 46 -16.02 -7.52 4.67
C ASP A 46 -15.83 -7.85 6.15
N GLU A 47 -16.36 -8.97 6.61
CA GLU A 47 -16.21 -9.47 7.98
C GLU A 47 -14.75 -9.73 8.38
N ASN A 48 -13.90 -10.12 7.43
CA ASN A 48 -12.48 -10.36 7.69
C ASN A 48 -11.67 -9.05 7.66
N ILE A 49 -12.05 -8.10 6.80
CA ILE A 49 -11.39 -6.78 6.73
C ILE A 49 -11.53 -6.05 8.07
N LEU A 50 -12.68 -6.17 8.74
CA LEU A 50 -12.97 -5.48 10.00
C LEU A 50 -12.82 -6.38 11.24
N ASN A 51 -12.20 -7.55 11.12
CA ASN A 51 -11.96 -8.46 12.23
C ASN A 51 -10.76 -7.99 13.08
N MET A 52 -11.05 -7.26 14.15
CA MET A 52 -10.05 -6.69 15.05
C MET A 52 -9.14 -7.74 15.69
N ASP A 53 -9.70 -8.86 16.15
CA ASP A 53 -8.93 -9.90 16.85
C ASP A 53 -7.94 -10.57 15.88
N ALA A 54 -8.38 -10.84 14.66
CA ALA A 54 -7.50 -11.39 13.62
C ALA A 54 -6.36 -10.42 13.29
N TRP A 55 -6.65 -9.15 13.05
CA TRP A 55 -5.65 -8.14 12.75
C TRP A 55 -4.69 -7.89 13.90
N SER A 56 -5.21 -7.84 15.14
CA SER A 56 -4.37 -7.70 16.34
C SER A 56 -3.33 -8.81 16.42
N ARG A 57 -3.75 -10.07 16.19
CA ARG A 57 -2.84 -11.21 16.17
C ARG A 57 -1.83 -11.12 15.02
N ILE A 58 -2.29 -10.88 13.79
CA ILE A 58 -1.44 -10.79 12.59
C ILE A 58 -0.39 -9.69 12.76
N ILE A 59 -0.81 -8.48 13.10
CA ILE A 59 0.09 -7.33 13.22
C ILE A 59 1.04 -7.46 14.41
N SER A 60 0.59 -8.02 15.54
CA SER A 60 1.47 -8.22 16.71
C SER A 60 2.67 -9.10 16.40
N HIS A 61 2.51 -10.12 15.57
CA HIS A 61 3.60 -11.03 15.20
C HIS A 61 4.45 -10.53 14.02
N ALA A 62 3.96 -9.55 13.27
CA ALA A 62 4.72 -8.96 12.17
C ALA A 62 5.91 -8.12 12.71
N ASN A 63 7.01 -8.10 11.97
CA ASN A 63 8.15 -7.22 12.22
C ASN A 63 8.06 -5.92 11.42
N ALA A 64 7.31 -5.91 10.31
CA ALA A 64 7.11 -4.75 9.46
C ALA A 64 5.73 -4.78 8.80
N VAL A 65 5.22 -3.60 8.44
CA VAL A 65 3.96 -3.43 7.71
C VAL A 65 4.22 -2.66 6.42
N ILE A 66 3.59 -3.09 5.34
CA ILE A 66 3.65 -2.42 4.04
C ILE A 66 2.22 -2.10 3.60
N TYR A 67 1.96 -0.86 3.23
CA TYR A 67 0.76 -0.46 2.50
C TYR A 67 1.09 -0.42 1.01
N GLN A 68 0.50 -1.32 0.22
CA GLN A 68 0.68 -1.36 -1.24
C GLN A 68 -0.60 -0.99 -1.95
N PHE A 69 -0.58 0.10 -2.75
CA PHE A 69 -1.79 0.61 -3.41
C PHE A 69 -1.49 1.45 -4.64
N PRO A 70 -2.41 1.53 -5.62
CA PRO A 70 -2.37 2.53 -6.67
C PRO A 70 -2.75 3.90 -6.11
N PHE A 71 -2.07 4.94 -6.55
CA PHE A 71 -2.27 6.32 -6.10
C PHE A 71 -3.52 6.91 -6.74
N TYR A 72 -4.61 6.96 -5.98
CA TYR A 72 -5.89 7.48 -6.45
C TYR A 72 -6.18 8.82 -5.80
N TRP A 73 -6.35 9.86 -6.64
CA TRP A 73 -6.63 11.22 -6.18
C TRP A 73 -5.70 11.67 -5.04
N MET A 74 -4.40 11.50 -5.29
CA MET A 74 -3.31 11.91 -4.39
C MET A 74 -3.31 11.16 -3.03
N SER A 75 -3.94 9.97 -2.98
CA SER A 75 -4.04 9.15 -1.77
C SER A 75 -4.22 7.67 -2.10
N ALA A 76 -4.48 6.84 -1.09
CA ALA A 76 -4.86 5.45 -1.28
C ALA A 76 -6.35 5.30 -1.67
N PRO A 77 -6.72 4.15 -2.28
CA PRO A 77 -8.10 3.76 -2.44
C PRO A 77 -8.86 3.68 -1.09
N SER A 78 -10.17 3.93 -1.14
CA SER A 78 -11.02 4.12 0.04
C SER A 78 -10.99 2.98 1.05
N LEU A 79 -10.85 1.73 0.59
CA LEU A 79 -10.89 0.58 1.48
C LEU A 79 -9.67 0.52 2.42
N LEU A 80 -8.50 0.99 1.98
CA LEU A 80 -7.35 1.11 2.89
C LEU A 80 -7.61 2.18 3.96
N LYS A 81 -8.25 3.29 3.60
CA LYS A 81 -8.64 4.32 4.58
C LYS A 81 -9.67 3.78 5.57
N LYS A 82 -10.67 3.02 5.08
CA LYS A 82 -11.64 2.34 5.95
C LYS A 82 -10.95 1.41 6.95
N TRP A 83 -10.00 0.59 6.48
CA TRP A 83 -9.22 -0.27 7.35
C TRP A 83 -8.42 0.53 8.40
N GLN A 84 -7.82 1.66 8.00
CA GLN A 84 -7.13 2.53 8.95
C GLN A 84 -8.07 3.08 10.03
N ASP A 85 -9.26 3.54 9.64
CA ASP A 85 -10.22 4.12 10.58
C ASP A 85 -10.80 3.09 11.55
N GLU A 86 -11.12 1.89 11.04
CA GLU A 86 -11.82 0.85 11.79
C GLU A 86 -10.87 -0.08 12.57
N ILE A 87 -9.67 -0.35 12.03
CA ILE A 87 -8.72 -1.31 12.60
C ILE A 87 -7.48 -0.61 13.16
N PHE A 88 -6.77 0.16 12.32
CA PHE A 88 -5.50 0.77 12.73
C PHE A 88 -5.66 1.75 13.89
N THR A 89 -6.77 2.45 13.97
CA THR A 89 -7.12 3.35 15.10
C THR A 89 -7.03 2.64 16.46
N TYR A 90 -7.41 1.38 16.53
CA TYR A 90 -7.32 0.58 17.76
C TYR A 90 -5.93 -0.01 17.95
N LEU A 91 -5.32 -0.55 16.88
CA LEU A 91 -3.97 -1.11 16.92
C LEU A 91 -2.93 -0.07 17.37
N ALA A 92 -3.07 1.18 16.94
CA ALA A 92 -2.20 2.29 17.29
C ALA A 92 -2.17 2.62 18.80
N LYS A 93 -3.19 2.19 19.56
CA LYS A 93 -3.28 2.35 21.01
C LYS A 93 -2.68 1.17 21.78
N THR A 94 -2.14 0.19 21.07
CA THR A 94 -1.57 -1.04 21.66
C THR A 94 -0.09 -1.16 21.30
N PRO A 95 0.68 -2.02 21.98
CA PRO A 95 2.06 -2.32 21.61
C PRO A 95 2.22 -3.02 20.24
N ALA A 96 1.10 -3.41 19.60
CA ALA A 96 1.12 -4.22 18.37
C ALA A 96 1.90 -3.57 17.21
N VAL A 97 1.89 -2.25 17.13
CA VAL A 97 2.54 -1.50 16.03
C VAL A 97 3.77 -0.71 16.45
N ALA A 98 3.93 -0.43 17.74
CA ALA A 98 5.00 0.42 18.25
C ALA A 98 6.40 -0.12 17.88
N GLY A 99 7.25 0.77 17.38
CA GLY A 99 8.62 0.45 16.96
C GLY A 99 8.74 -0.33 15.66
N LYS A 100 7.62 -0.68 15.00
CA LYS A 100 7.64 -1.42 13.73
C LYS A 100 7.80 -0.48 12.53
N PRO A 101 8.60 -0.84 11.52
CA PRO A 101 8.66 -0.10 10.27
C PRO A 101 7.32 -0.16 9.53
N LEU A 102 6.92 1.00 8.99
CA LEU A 102 5.84 1.13 7.99
C LEU A 102 6.41 1.69 6.69
N LEU A 103 6.23 0.94 5.60
CA LEU A 103 6.58 1.34 4.25
C LEU A 103 5.29 1.53 3.42
N VAL A 104 5.29 2.56 2.58
CA VAL A 104 4.29 2.69 1.51
C VAL A 104 4.93 2.29 0.17
N ALA A 105 4.32 1.34 -0.53
CA ALA A 105 4.63 0.97 -1.90
C ALA A 105 3.47 1.41 -2.80
N THR A 106 3.68 2.42 -3.65
CA THR A 106 2.60 2.97 -4.46
C THR A 106 2.97 3.11 -5.93
N THR A 107 1.96 3.13 -6.78
CA THR A 107 2.11 3.33 -8.23
C THR A 107 1.31 4.54 -8.67
N THR A 108 1.88 5.38 -9.52
CA THR A 108 1.21 6.58 -10.02
C THR A 108 0.94 6.50 -11.52
N GLY A 109 -0.17 7.06 -11.97
CA GLY A 109 -0.46 7.20 -13.41
C GLY A 109 0.45 8.20 -14.09
N SER A 110 0.77 9.30 -13.40
CA SER A 110 1.65 10.35 -13.93
C SER A 110 3.12 10.04 -13.69
N GLU A 111 3.97 10.60 -14.53
CA GLU A 111 5.42 10.49 -14.46
C GLU A 111 6.01 11.29 -13.28
N PHE A 112 7.26 11.01 -12.95
CA PHE A 112 7.99 11.63 -11.85
C PHE A 112 7.96 13.19 -11.94
N ASP A 113 8.18 13.75 -13.14
CA ASP A 113 8.20 15.21 -13.32
C ASP A 113 6.86 15.91 -13.04
N ALA A 114 5.75 15.17 -13.04
CA ALA A 114 4.47 15.71 -12.61
C ALA A 114 4.42 15.97 -11.09
N TYR A 115 5.17 15.18 -10.29
CA TYR A 115 5.18 15.21 -8.82
C TYR A 115 6.40 15.95 -8.28
N ARG A 116 6.57 17.21 -8.69
CA ARG A 116 7.65 18.08 -8.21
C ARG A 116 7.21 19.53 -8.24
N SER A 117 7.98 20.40 -7.61
CA SER A 117 7.79 21.85 -7.72
C SER A 117 7.87 22.28 -9.19
N GLY A 118 6.86 23.00 -9.67
CA GLY A 118 6.70 23.38 -11.08
C GLY A 118 6.09 22.29 -11.97
N GLY A 119 5.97 21.06 -11.52
CA GLY A 119 5.24 20.00 -12.23
C GLY A 119 3.72 20.16 -12.15
N ARG A 120 2.98 19.41 -12.97
CA ARG A 120 1.50 19.50 -13.07
C ARG A 120 0.81 19.32 -11.71
N ASN A 121 1.26 18.35 -10.91
CA ASN A 121 0.70 18.06 -9.59
C ASN A 121 1.30 18.92 -8.48
N ARG A 122 2.37 19.69 -8.75
CA ARG A 122 3.01 20.68 -7.88
C ARG A 122 3.66 20.16 -6.60
N PHE A 123 3.26 19.02 -6.09
CA PHE A 123 3.75 18.38 -4.87
C PHE A 123 4.41 17.05 -5.19
N THR A 124 5.43 16.71 -4.44
CA THR A 124 6.08 15.39 -4.49
C THR A 124 5.14 14.31 -3.92
N VAL A 125 5.35 13.06 -4.31
CA VAL A 125 4.60 11.95 -3.69
C VAL A 125 4.90 11.86 -2.19
N ASP A 126 6.12 12.18 -1.75
CA ASP A 126 6.46 12.23 -0.33
C ASP A 126 5.61 13.26 0.44
N GLU A 127 5.39 14.45 -0.13
CA GLU A 127 4.51 15.45 0.48
C GLU A 127 3.06 14.98 0.53
N LEU A 128 2.58 14.32 -0.52
CA LEU A 128 1.22 13.80 -0.59
C LEU A 128 0.99 12.58 0.33
N LEU A 129 2.06 11.86 0.70
CA LEU A 129 2.01 10.76 1.67
C LEU A 129 2.14 11.22 3.14
N ARG A 130 2.24 12.52 3.43
CA ARG A 130 2.33 13.05 4.79
C ARG A 130 1.25 12.54 5.75
N PRO A 131 -0.02 12.34 5.38
CA PRO A 131 -1.03 11.76 6.29
C PRO A 131 -0.63 10.37 6.79
N TYR A 132 -0.05 9.52 5.94
CA TYR A 132 0.43 8.18 6.30
C TYR A 132 1.64 8.25 7.22
N GLN A 133 2.59 9.13 6.90
CA GLN A 133 3.77 9.37 7.74
C GLN A 133 3.37 9.89 9.12
N CYS A 134 2.50 10.90 9.19
CA CYS A 134 2.00 11.43 10.46
C CYS A 134 1.29 10.36 11.28
N GLY A 135 0.43 9.54 10.65
CA GLY A 135 -0.26 8.44 11.31
C GLY A 135 0.70 7.39 11.85
N ALA A 136 1.72 7.01 11.07
CA ALA A 136 2.76 6.07 11.51
C ALA A 136 3.51 6.60 12.73
N VAL A 137 3.98 7.83 12.68
CA VAL A 137 4.71 8.48 13.79
C VAL A 137 3.81 8.59 15.04
N HIS A 138 2.55 8.99 14.86
CA HIS A 138 1.59 9.08 15.95
C HIS A 138 1.34 7.72 16.63
N ALA A 139 1.33 6.64 15.84
CA ALA A 139 1.22 5.28 16.35
C ALA A 139 2.52 4.68 16.92
N GLY A 140 3.61 5.46 16.94
CA GLY A 140 4.93 5.01 17.40
C GLY A 140 5.64 4.06 16.41
N MET A 141 5.22 4.03 15.16
CA MET A 141 5.89 3.27 14.08
C MET A 141 7.07 4.05 13.51
N ILE A 142 7.96 3.34 12.82
CA ILE A 142 9.13 3.91 12.14
C ILE A 142 8.80 4.06 10.65
N TRP A 143 8.57 5.30 10.19
CA TRP A 143 8.33 5.59 8.78
C TRP A 143 9.54 5.25 7.93
N GLN A 144 9.30 4.51 6.84
CA GLN A 144 10.32 4.19 5.85
C GLN A 144 10.16 5.05 4.59
N THR A 145 11.25 5.23 3.85
CA THR A 145 11.21 5.91 2.54
C THR A 145 10.23 5.18 1.62
N PRO A 146 9.22 5.88 1.07
CA PRO A 146 8.24 5.26 0.17
C PRO A 146 8.89 4.65 -1.08
N PHE A 147 8.37 3.52 -1.52
CA PHE A 147 8.68 2.94 -2.83
C PHE A 147 7.63 3.37 -3.84
N VAL A 148 8.02 4.09 -4.89
CA VAL A 148 7.09 4.67 -5.85
C VAL A 148 7.44 4.25 -7.28
N VAL A 149 6.47 3.70 -8.00
CA VAL A 149 6.55 3.42 -9.44
C VAL A 149 5.74 4.46 -10.19
N TYR A 150 6.42 5.31 -10.97
CA TYR A 150 5.80 6.41 -11.70
C TYR A 150 5.43 6.03 -13.14
N GLY A 151 4.52 6.80 -13.75
CA GLY A 151 4.29 6.80 -15.19
C GLY A 151 3.43 5.63 -15.70
N MET A 152 2.69 4.95 -14.84
CA MET A 152 1.90 3.79 -15.24
C MET A 152 0.73 4.11 -16.19
N GLY A 153 0.25 5.37 -16.22
CA GLY A 153 -0.77 5.84 -17.15
C GLY A 153 -0.23 6.04 -18.57
N THR A 154 0.98 6.54 -18.71
CA THR A 154 1.66 6.74 -20.00
C THR A 154 2.11 5.44 -20.62
N CYS A 155 2.51 4.46 -19.82
CA CYS A 155 2.88 3.14 -20.32
C CYS A 155 1.71 2.40 -21.01
N LEU A 156 0.47 2.74 -20.65
CA LEU A 156 -0.74 2.18 -21.29
C LEU A 156 -1.06 2.85 -22.63
N LEU A 157 -0.72 4.13 -22.81
CA LEU A 157 -0.94 4.85 -24.06
C LEU A 157 0.02 4.38 -25.17
N TYR A 158 1.28 4.13 -24.84
CA TYR A 158 2.27 3.61 -25.82
C TYR A 158 1.97 2.19 -26.32
N THR A 159 1.21 1.39 -25.56
CA THR A 159 0.82 0.04 -26.01
C THR A 159 -0.44 0.02 -26.85
N SER A 160 -1.28 1.08 -26.82
CA SER A 160 -2.47 1.20 -27.68
C SER A 160 -2.13 1.78 -29.06
N ASP A 161 -1.18 2.73 -29.14
CA ASP A 161 -0.79 3.35 -30.43
C ASP A 161 0.03 2.40 -31.31
N ALA A 162 0.74 1.43 -30.73
CA ALA A 162 1.46 0.40 -31.49
C ALA A 162 0.55 -0.67 -32.14
N ALA A 163 -0.72 -0.72 -31.77
CA ALA A 163 -1.69 -1.67 -32.31
C ALA A 163 -2.51 -1.10 -33.50
N ASP A 164 -2.49 0.22 -33.71
CA ASP A 164 -3.27 0.89 -34.76
C ASP A 164 -2.47 1.18 -36.07
N GLU A 165 -1.18 0.84 -36.10
CA GLU A 165 -0.32 0.98 -37.29
C GLU A 165 -0.09 -0.36 -38.03
N ARG A 166 -1.17 -1.17 -38.23
CA ARG A 166 -1.11 -2.31 -39.14
C ARG A 166 -2.33 -2.40 -40.04
#